data_6848ca0fb3356ea85458829946233418
#
_entry.id   6848ca0fb3356ea85458829946233418
#
_cell.length_a   1.000
_cell.length_b   1.000
_cell.length_c   1.000
_cell.angle_alpha   90.00
_cell.angle_beta   90.00
_cell.angle_gamma   90.00
#
_symmetry.space_group_name_H-M   'P 1'
#
loop_
_entity.id
_entity.type
_entity.pdbx_description
1 polymer ?
#
loop_
_entity_poly.entity_id
_entity_poly.type
_entity_poly.pdbx_seq_one_letter_code
_entity_poly.pdbx_strand_id
1 'polypeptide(L)'
;MSAKRAARIGGLKTVAVLAALSLLVGCVSGEDEGESDGADVTPRKPSPTAALTSKPTPTPIPSSSPSPSSAPPSRSASTPPAVDLPPLHAGFDYQIGGAYPPPPGVGIVSRDRSASPAPGLYNICYVNAFQVQPGEEKQWPADLLLRDGRSKVVVDGDWDEVLLDIRTTAKRKRVAARVNRWIDGCADKGFDAVEPDNYDSYTRSRNLLTAADATAFITLLSAHAHARQLAIGQKNTAELAGLRKRAGLDFAVAEECGEYDECGLYAKAFDDRVVDIEYTDRGLRKACSAFGDRLSIVRRDVLVSTPGDADYVRRTR
;
A
#
# COMPACT_ATOMS: atom_id res chain seq x y z
N MET A 1 -9.62 -11.90 11.50
CA MET A 1 -8.92 -13.07 10.92
C MET A 1 -7.43 -12.80 10.65
N SER A 2 -6.99 -11.55 10.65
CA SER A 2 -5.60 -11.12 10.38
C SER A 2 -4.55 -11.55 11.43
N ALA A 3 -4.94 -11.78 12.68
CA ALA A 3 -3.99 -12.12 13.76
C ALA A 3 -3.28 -13.50 13.64
N LYS A 4 -3.64 -14.32 12.68
CA LYS A 4 -3.04 -15.64 12.47
C LYS A 4 -1.88 -15.64 11.46
N ARG A 5 -1.70 -14.58 10.68
CA ARG A 5 -0.59 -14.46 9.71
C ARG A 5 0.78 -14.25 10.38
N ALA A 6 0.82 -13.46 11.45
CA ALA A 6 2.06 -13.09 12.13
C ALA A 6 2.77 -14.25 12.87
N ALA A 7 2.11 -15.35 13.17
CA ALA A 7 2.64 -16.38 14.07
C ALA A 7 3.57 -17.42 13.40
N ARG A 8 3.83 -17.37 12.09
CA ARG A 8 4.58 -18.43 11.39
C ARG A 8 5.91 -18.02 10.75
N ILE A 9 6.24 -16.76 10.65
CA ILE A 9 7.52 -16.32 10.05
C ILE A 9 8.63 -16.17 11.10
N GLY A 10 8.34 -16.33 12.39
CA GLY A 10 9.28 -16.20 13.51
C GLY A 10 10.25 -17.36 13.74
N GLY A 11 10.63 -18.12 12.74
CA GLY A 11 11.53 -19.24 12.92
C GLY A 11 12.50 -19.42 11.77
N LEU A 12 13.48 -18.57 11.62
CA LEU A 12 14.86 -18.88 11.20
C LEU A 12 15.65 -17.62 10.87
N LYS A 13 16.33 -17.03 11.81
CA LYS A 13 17.56 -16.26 11.55
C LYS A 13 18.48 -16.38 12.76
N THR A 14 19.26 -17.45 12.79
CA THR A 14 20.50 -17.46 13.58
C THR A 14 21.64 -17.36 12.58
N VAL A 15 22.05 -16.16 12.25
CA VAL A 15 23.38 -15.92 11.68
C VAL A 15 24.26 -15.46 12.83
N ALA A 16 25.11 -16.38 13.28
CA ALA A 16 26.14 -16.11 14.25
C ALA A 16 27.23 -15.23 13.59
N VAL A 17 27.35 -13.99 14.05
CA VAL A 17 28.55 -13.19 13.85
C VAL A 17 29.28 -13.16 15.19
N LEU A 18 30.36 -13.95 15.29
CA LEU A 18 31.38 -13.79 16.33
C LEU A 18 32.13 -12.49 16.12
N ALA A 19 32.05 -11.58 17.05
CA ALA A 19 33.06 -10.53 17.20
C ALA A 19 33.37 -10.31 18.67
N ALA A 20 34.66 -10.25 18.94
CA ALA A 20 35.38 -10.39 20.17
C ALA A 20 35.05 -9.36 21.26
N LEU A 21 35.25 -9.86 22.45
CA LEU A 21 35.30 -9.26 23.77
C LEU A 21 36.33 -8.12 23.88
N SER A 22 35.94 -7.02 24.50
CA SER A 22 36.87 -6.22 25.32
C SER A 22 36.13 -5.62 26.52
N LEU A 23 36.50 -6.08 27.67
CA LEU A 23 36.13 -5.60 29.01
C LEU A 23 36.74 -4.24 29.27
N LEU A 24 36.00 -3.32 29.86
CA LEU A 24 36.52 -2.34 30.84
C LEU A 24 35.43 -2.02 31.87
N VAL A 25 35.84 -2.25 33.09
CA VAL A 25 35.16 -2.01 34.37
C VAL A 25 35.27 -0.53 34.75
N GLY A 26 34.20 0.03 35.31
CA GLY A 26 34.26 1.33 35.97
C GLY A 26 32.95 1.63 36.72
N CYS A 27 32.96 1.31 38.03
CA CYS A 27 31.96 1.76 39.00
C CYS A 27 32.16 3.24 39.32
N VAL A 28 31.08 4.00 39.54
CA VAL A 28 30.94 4.94 40.68
C VAL A 28 29.48 5.29 40.88
N SER A 29 29.07 5.18 42.12
CA SER A 29 27.79 5.53 42.76
C SER A 29 27.64 7.04 42.99
N GLY A 30 26.38 7.48 43.15
CA GLY A 30 26.05 8.81 43.66
C GLY A 30 24.54 9.04 43.70
N GLU A 31 23.95 8.81 44.88
CA GLU A 31 22.60 9.22 45.25
C GLU A 31 22.59 10.74 45.47
N ASP A 32 21.51 11.44 45.16
CA ASP A 32 20.96 12.44 46.11
C ASP A 32 19.51 12.81 45.76
N GLU A 33 18.73 12.88 46.84
CA GLU A 33 17.32 13.24 46.88
C GLU A 33 17.17 14.77 46.98
N GLY A 34 16.01 15.29 46.53
CA GLY A 34 15.65 16.69 46.74
C GLY A 34 14.20 16.97 46.36
N GLU A 35 13.36 16.93 47.37
CA GLU A 35 11.91 17.28 47.42
C GLU A 35 11.74 18.80 47.54
N SER A 36 10.73 19.41 46.91
CA SER A 36 9.71 20.23 47.57
C SER A 36 8.88 21.13 46.64
N ASP A 37 7.56 21.05 46.86
CA ASP A 37 6.51 22.07 46.96
C ASP A 37 6.20 22.99 45.75
N GLY A 38 5.02 22.82 45.19
CA GLY A 38 3.73 23.41 45.55
C GLY A 38 3.47 24.85 45.09
N ALA A 39 2.55 25.03 44.15
CA ALA A 39 1.57 26.14 44.21
C ALA A 39 0.51 26.02 43.09
N ASP A 40 -0.67 25.83 43.55
CA ASP A 40 -2.00 25.96 42.94
C ASP A 40 -2.32 27.40 42.52
N VAL A 41 -2.81 27.64 41.28
CA VAL A 41 -3.74 28.76 40.98
C VAL A 41 -4.64 28.40 39.80
N THR A 42 -5.90 28.25 40.08
CA THR A 42 -7.06 28.14 39.19
C THR A 42 -7.57 29.53 38.70
N PRO A 43 -8.72 29.61 38.00
CA PRO A 43 -8.77 30.20 36.63
C PRO A 43 -9.52 31.54 36.58
N ARG A 44 -9.46 32.24 35.47
CA ARG A 44 -10.45 33.30 35.16
C ARG A 44 -10.84 33.34 33.69
N LYS A 45 -12.15 33.10 33.49
CA LYS A 45 -12.95 33.53 32.36
C LYS A 45 -13.42 34.98 32.59
N PRO A 46 -13.59 35.81 31.56
CA PRO A 46 -14.92 36.35 31.31
C PRO A 46 -15.34 36.46 29.84
N SER A 47 -16.58 36.19 29.59
CA SER A 47 -17.46 36.84 28.60
C SER A 47 -18.25 37.95 29.34
N PRO A 48 -19.12 38.73 28.70
CA PRO A 48 -19.39 39.10 27.28
C PRO A 48 -19.56 40.62 27.07
N THR A 49 -19.92 41.09 25.89
CA THR A 49 -21.15 41.92 25.73
C THR A 49 -21.22 42.52 24.31
N ALA A 50 -22.46 42.50 23.81
CA ALA A 50 -22.94 42.92 22.51
C ALA A 50 -23.02 44.46 22.37
N ALA A 51 -22.95 44.93 21.10
CA ALA A 51 -23.65 46.16 20.70
C ALA A 51 -24.09 46.12 19.26
N LEU A 52 -25.35 46.32 19.07
CA LEU A 52 -26.11 46.50 17.84
C LEU A 52 -25.85 47.92 17.26
N THR A 53 -25.68 48.04 15.93
CA THR A 53 -26.15 49.27 15.22
C THR A 53 -26.41 48.99 13.74
N SER A 54 -27.64 49.13 13.38
CA SER A 54 -28.32 49.81 12.25
C SER A 54 -27.80 49.68 10.82
N LYS A 55 -28.74 49.15 10.02
CA LYS A 55 -28.82 49.04 8.57
C LYS A 55 -29.13 50.39 7.93
N PRO A 56 -28.57 50.75 6.75
CA PRO A 56 -29.21 51.64 5.81
C PRO A 56 -29.79 50.90 4.60
N THR A 57 -30.96 51.38 4.16
CA THR A 57 -31.77 50.97 3.04
C THR A 57 -31.13 51.33 1.71
N PRO A 58 -31.15 50.49 0.68
CA PRO A 58 -30.68 50.83 -0.65
C PRO A 58 -31.80 51.40 -1.53
N THR A 59 -31.48 52.45 -2.25
CA THR A 59 -32.23 53.12 -3.31
C THR A 59 -32.15 52.27 -4.61
N PRO A 60 -33.23 52.22 -5.46
CA PRO A 60 -33.22 51.40 -6.68
C PRO A 60 -32.46 52.09 -7.82
N ILE A 61 -31.61 51.35 -8.53
CA ILE A 61 -30.95 51.75 -9.77
C ILE A 61 -31.62 51.00 -10.95
N PRO A 62 -31.77 51.61 -12.12
CA PRO A 62 -32.60 51.06 -13.22
C PRO A 62 -31.93 49.89 -13.92
N SER A 63 -32.80 48.94 -14.28
CA SER A 63 -32.54 47.70 -15.04
C SER A 63 -32.03 48.03 -16.46
N SER A 64 -30.82 47.61 -16.78
CA SER A 64 -30.35 47.44 -18.15
C SER A 64 -30.24 45.94 -18.42
N SER A 65 -31.05 45.47 -19.39
CA SER A 65 -31.03 44.09 -19.87
C SER A 65 -29.67 43.71 -20.47
N PRO A 66 -29.06 42.60 -20.08
CA PRO A 66 -27.92 42.07 -20.81
C PRO A 66 -28.37 41.17 -21.96
N SER A 67 -27.81 41.43 -23.14
CA SER A 67 -27.83 40.55 -24.31
C SER A 67 -27.37 39.15 -23.97
N PRO A 68 -27.82 38.07 -24.66
CA PRO A 68 -27.42 36.72 -24.38
C PRO A 68 -25.94 36.52 -24.75
N SER A 69 -25.11 36.40 -23.72
CA SER A 69 -23.72 35.93 -23.88
C SER A 69 -23.75 34.47 -24.27
N SER A 70 -23.17 34.13 -25.41
CA SER A 70 -22.96 32.77 -25.87
C SER A 70 -22.12 32.02 -24.85
N ALA A 71 -22.68 30.99 -24.24
CA ALA A 71 -21.97 30.07 -23.36
C ALA A 71 -20.80 29.41 -24.10
N PRO A 72 -19.61 29.33 -23.49
CA PRO A 72 -18.51 28.56 -24.10
C PRO A 72 -18.93 27.08 -24.26
N PRO A 73 -18.46 26.38 -25.30
CA PRO A 73 -18.81 24.99 -25.52
C PRO A 73 -18.36 24.17 -24.30
N SER A 74 -19.31 23.44 -23.70
CA SER A 74 -19.02 22.42 -22.71
C SER A 74 -17.94 21.49 -23.25
N ARG A 75 -16.79 21.46 -22.62
CA ARG A 75 -15.80 20.41 -22.85
C ARG A 75 -16.49 19.09 -22.51
N SER A 76 -16.77 18.28 -23.54
CA SER A 76 -17.12 16.88 -23.34
C SER A 76 -16.05 16.28 -22.44
N ALA A 77 -16.43 15.80 -21.28
CA ALA A 77 -15.56 14.98 -20.45
C ALA A 77 -15.20 13.75 -21.28
N SER A 78 -13.99 13.72 -21.82
CA SER A 78 -13.45 12.54 -22.46
C SER A 78 -13.40 11.45 -21.38
N THR A 79 -14.08 10.33 -21.61
CA THR A 79 -13.92 9.13 -20.80
C THR A 79 -12.42 8.84 -20.72
N PRO A 80 -11.87 8.61 -19.53
CA PRO A 80 -10.47 8.20 -19.40
C PRO A 80 -10.22 7.00 -20.33
N PRO A 81 -9.07 6.92 -21.01
CA PRO A 81 -8.76 5.75 -21.82
C PRO A 81 -8.84 4.51 -20.94
N ALA A 82 -9.46 3.45 -21.47
CA ALA A 82 -9.58 2.18 -20.77
C ALA A 82 -8.16 1.63 -20.56
N VAL A 83 -7.85 1.20 -19.32
CA VAL A 83 -6.60 0.52 -19.02
C VAL A 83 -6.66 -0.93 -19.50
N ASP A 84 -5.52 -1.48 -19.91
CA ASP A 84 -5.41 -2.90 -20.23
C ASP A 84 -5.42 -3.72 -18.94
N LEU A 85 -6.32 -4.69 -18.86
CA LEU A 85 -6.49 -5.54 -17.68
C LEU A 85 -5.71 -6.85 -17.83
N PRO A 86 -5.23 -7.47 -16.74
CA PRO A 86 -4.55 -8.76 -16.82
C PRO A 86 -5.48 -9.80 -17.47
N PRO A 87 -4.94 -10.65 -18.37
CA PRO A 87 -5.72 -11.71 -18.99
C PRO A 87 -6.23 -12.69 -17.93
N LEU A 88 -7.45 -13.19 -18.12
CA LEU A 88 -8.05 -14.17 -17.23
C LEU A 88 -7.32 -15.51 -17.34
N HIS A 89 -7.12 -16.20 -16.21
CA HIS A 89 -6.61 -17.58 -16.15
C HIS A 89 -5.33 -17.78 -16.97
N ALA A 90 -4.43 -16.80 -17.01
CA ALA A 90 -3.14 -16.93 -17.68
C ALA A 90 -2.10 -17.55 -16.72
N GLY A 91 -1.08 -18.20 -17.26
CA GLY A 91 0.07 -18.62 -16.48
C GLY A 91 0.73 -17.41 -15.80
N PHE A 92 0.99 -17.51 -14.51
CA PHE A 92 1.55 -16.41 -13.72
C PHE A 92 2.93 -16.76 -13.15
N ASP A 93 3.82 -15.77 -13.11
CA ASP A 93 5.09 -15.86 -12.41
C ASP A 93 5.36 -14.62 -11.55
N TYR A 94 5.76 -14.85 -10.29
CA TYR A 94 6.01 -13.79 -9.32
C TYR A 94 7.51 -13.64 -9.12
N GLN A 95 8.11 -12.57 -9.64
CA GLN A 95 9.57 -12.35 -9.76
C GLN A 95 10.02 -11.08 -9.02
N ILE A 96 9.38 -10.71 -7.90
CA ILE A 96 9.72 -9.46 -7.19
C ILE A 96 11.07 -9.52 -6.47
N GLY A 97 11.57 -10.71 -6.14
CA GLY A 97 12.91 -10.89 -5.56
C GLY A 97 14.04 -10.84 -6.58
N GLY A 98 13.73 -10.85 -7.89
CA GLY A 98 14.71 -10.75 -8.96
C GLY A 98 14.14 -11.20 -10.30
N ALA A 99 14.43 -10.44 -11.37
CA ALA A 99 13.95 -10.74 -12.71
C ALA A 99 14.76 -11.86 -13.37
N TYR A 100 14.07 -12.81 -14.00
CA TYR A 100 14.66 -13.87 -14.82
C TYR A 100 13.74 -14.15 -16.02
N PRO A 101 14.22 -14.87 -17.07
CA PRO A 101 13.36 -15.26 -18.18
C PRO A 101 12.16 -16.09 -17.69
N PRO A 102 10.91 -15.63 -17.90
CA PRO A 102 9.75 -16.38 -17.48
C PRO A 102 9.68 -17.74 -18.18
N PRO A 103 9.28 -18.81 -17.47
CA PRO A 103 9.12 -20.12 -18.07
C PRO A 103 8.05 -20.15 -19.17
N PRO A 104 8.08 -21.14 -20.08
CA PRO A 104 7.04 -21.33 -21.07
C PRO A 104 5.64 -21.43 -20.44
N GLY A 105 4.64 -20.81 -21.09
CA GLY A 105 3.24 -20.81 -20.64
C GLY A 105 2.91 -19.68 -19.65
N VAL A 106 3.88 -18.86 -19.24
CA VAL A 106 3.63 -17.64 -18.47
C VAL A 106 3.08 -16.57 -19.40
N GLY A 107 1.97 -15.97 -19.02
CA GLY A 107 1.34 -14.84 -19.71
C GLY A 107 1.32 -13.56 -18.88
N ILE A 108 1.48 -13.69 -17.53
CA ILE A 108 1.52 -12.57 -16.59
C ILE A 108 2.78 -12.69 -15.72
N VAL A 109 3.51 -11.59 -15.53
CA VAL A 109 4.66 -11.54 -14.61
C VAL A 109 4.59 -10.29 -13.73
N SER A 110 4.85 -10.45 -12.42
CA SER A 110 5.07 -9.32 -11.52
C SER A 110 6.56 -9.18 -11.21
N ARG A 111 7.10 -7.97 -11.33
CA ARG A 111 8.51 -7.63 -11.09
C ARG A 111 8.63 -6.37 -10.26
N ASP A 112 9.69 -6.30 -9.47
CA ASP A 112 10.04 -5.06 -8.76
C ASP A 112 10.21 -3.88 -9.74
N ARG A 113 9.81 -2.69 -9.31
CA ARG A 113 9.90 -1.44 -10.09
C ARG A 113 11.29 -1.10 -10.62
N SER A 114 12.35 -1.66 -10.04
CA SER A 114 13.71 -1.48 -10.53
C SER A 114 14.01 -2.30 -11.76
N ALA A 115 13.32 -3.43 -11.97
CA ALA A 115 13.48 -4.32 -13.11
C ALA A 115 12.87 -3.75 -14.41
N SER A 116 13.16 -4.42 -15.52
CA SER A 116 12.50 -4.19 -16.81
C SER A 116 11.31 -5.14 -16.99
N PRO A 117 10.26 -4.74 -17.71
CA PRO A 117 9.16 -5.63 -18.07
C PRO A 117 9.67 -6.80 -18.96
N ALA A 118 8.99 -7.95 -18.90
CA ALA A 118 9.25 -9.08 -19.77
C ALA A 118 8.57 -8.88 -21.12
N PRO A 119 9.32 -8.93 -22.26
CA PRO A 119 8.73 -8.67 -23.57
C PRO A 119 7.61 -9.66 -23.92
N GLY A 120 6.48 -9.14 -24.46
CA GLY A 120 5.38 -9.94 -24.97
C GLY A 120 4.48 -10.57 -23.90
N LEU A 121 4.64 -10.21 -22.64
CA LEU A 121 3.79 -10.64 -21.52
C LEU A 121 3.03 -9.45 -20.94
N TYR A 122 2.01 -9.74 -20.13
CA TYR A 122 1.39 -8.73 -19.26
C TYR A 122 2.27 -8.52 -18.01
N ASN A 123 2.71 -7.30 -17.80
CA ASN A 123 3.72 -6.95 -16.81
C ASN A 123 3.13 -6.13 -15.67
N ILE A 124 3.21 -6.65 -14.46
CA ILE A 124 2.79 -5.96 -13.23
C ILE A 124 4.05 -5.41 -12.54
N CYS A 125 4.03 -4.12 -12.23
CA CYS A 125 5.12 -3.42 -11.54
C CYS A 125 4.85 -3.44 -10.03
N TYR A 126 5.64 -4.16 -9.27
CA TYR A 126 5.59 -4.16 -7.81
C TYR A 126 6.18 -2.86 -7.25
N VAL A 127 5.46 -2.25 -6.31
CA VAL A 127 5.85 -1.02 -5.61
C VAL A 127 5.53 -1.17 -4.13
N ASN A 128 6.52 -1.14 -3.22
CA ASN A 128 6.26 -1.03 -1.79
C ASN A 128 5.69 0.36 -1.49
N ALA A 129 4.37 0.46 -1.42
CA ALA A 129 3.68 1.75 -1.40
C ALA A 129 3.32 2.25 0.00
N PHE A 130 3.19 1.37 0.98
CA PHE A 130 2.70 1.69 2.33
C PHE A 130 3.77 1.61 3.41
N GLN A 131 4.93 1.06 3.07
CA GLN A 131 6.06 0.90 3.98
C GLN A 131 7.35 1.37 3.31
N VAL A 132 8.40 1.50 4.10
CA VAL A 132 9.73 1.91 3.64
C VAL A 132 10.64 0.70 3.66
N GLN A 133 11.31 0.44 2.57
CA GLN A 133 12.32 -0.63 2.48
C GLN A 133 13.40 -0.45 3.56
N PRO A 134 13.89 -1.53 4.18
CA PRO A 134 14.94 -1.45 5.18
C PRO A 134 16.17 -0.70 4.64
N GLY A 135 16.64 0.29 5.42
CA GLY A 135 17.77 1.13 5.05
C GLY A 135 17.45 2.36 4.21
N GLU A 136 16.20 2.52 3.76
CA GLU A 136 15.77 3.70 2.98
C GLU A 136 15.09 4.79 3.84
N GLU A 137 14.99 4.65 5.16
CA GLU A 137 14.26 5.56 6.04
C GLU A 137 14.76 7.00 5.93
N LYS A 138 16.07 7.18 5.74
CA LYS A 138 16.70 8.51 5.59
C LYS A 138 16.29 9.22 4.30
N GLN A 139 15.77 8.51 3.33
CA GLN A 139 15.27 9.08 2.08
C GLN A 139 13.88 9.69 2.26
N TRP A 140 13.19 9.41 3.38
CA TRP A 140 11.85 9.90 3.66
C TRP A 140 11.86 11.07 4.64
N PRO A 141 11.00 12.09 4.43
CA PRO A 141 10.76 13.11 5.45
C PRO A 141 10.32 12.45 6.77
N ALA A 142 10.97 12.79 7.87
CA ALA A 142 10.77 12.14 9.16
C ALA A 142 9.32 12.22 9.68
N ASP A 143 8.55 13.22 9.25
CA ASP A 143 7.15 13.42 9.58
C ASP A 143 6.19 12.54 8.75
N LEU A 144 6.68 11.88 7.71
CA LEU A 144 5.94 10.90 6.91
C LEU A 144 6.16 9.46 7.39
N LEU A 145 7.06 9.23 8.33
CA LEU A 145 7.21 7.93 9.00
C LEU A 145 6.21 7.85 10.15
N LEU A 146 5.44 6.76 10.22
CA LEU A 146 4.44 6.56 11.26
C LEU A 146 5.11 6.50 12.64
N ARG A 147 4.60 7.29 13.59
CA ARG A 147 5.11 7.31 14.97
C ARG A 147 4.00 7.05 15.97
N ASP A 148 4.35 6.33 17.02
CA ASP A 148 3.47 6.08 18.17
C ASP A 148 3.38 7.31 19.09
N GLY A 149 2.58 7.19 20.16
CA GLY A 149 2.39 8.27 21.14
C GLY A 149 3.65 8.67 21.91
N ARG A 150 4.74 7.89 21.82
CA ARG A 150 6.07 8.19 22.38
C ARG A 150 7.05 8.67 21.33
N SER A 151 6.57 9.06 20.16
CA SER A 151 7.38 9.51 19.01
C SER A 151 8.34 8.45 18.44
N LYS A 152 8.19 7.17 18.83
CA LYS A 152 8.96 6.08 18.22
C LYS A 152 8.37 5.71 16.87
N VAL A 153 9.23 5.47 15.90
CA VAL A 153 8.85 4.97 14.58
C VAL A 153 8.21 3.59 14.74
N VAL A 154 7.12 3.36 14.00
CA VAL A 154 6.42 2.09 13.97
C VAL A 154 6.98 1.24 12.85
N VAL A 155 7.48 0.07 13.22
CA VAL A 155 8.10 -0.92 12.32
C VAL A 155 7.19 -2.13 12.24
N ASP A 156 7.01 -2.66 11.05
CA ASP A 156 6.45 -3.99 10.78
C ASP A 156 7.48 -5.04 11.23
N GLY A 157 7.11 -5.84 12.23
CA GLY A 157 8.03 -6.81 12.82
C GLY A 157 8.31 -8.03 11.94
N ASP A 158 7.52 -8.26 10.89
CA ASP A 158 7.68 -9.41 10.00
C ASP A 158 8.72 -9.13 8.90
N TRP A 159 8.83 -7.86 8.47
CA TRP A 159 9.69 -7.44 7.35
C TRP A 159 10.75 -6.42 7.73
N ASP A 160 10.76 -5.94 8.98
CA ASP A 160 11.63 -4.86 9.46
C ASP A 160 11.48 -3.55 8.65
N GLU A 161 10.26 -3.28 8.20
CA GLU A 161 9.91 -2.14 7.38
C GLU A 161 9.16 -1.08 8.18
N VAL A 162 9.55 0.18 8.00
CA VAL A 162 8.89 1.32 8.65
C VAL A 162 7.57 1.65 7.95
N LEU A 163 6.48 1.75 8.71
CA LEU A 163 5.18 2.14 8.18
C LEU A 163 5.14 3.63 7.82
N LEU A 164 4.48 3.94 6.72
CA LEU A 164 4.25 5.33 6.30
C LEU A 164 3.03 5.94 7.02
N ASP A 165 3.13 7.21 7.38
CA ASP A 165 2.04 7.94 8.06
C ASP A 165 1.03 8.48 7.05
N ILE A 166 -0.04 7.74 6.85
CA ILE A 166 -1.15 8.09 5.95
C ILE A 166 -2.41 8.55 6.70
N ARG A 167 -2.32 8.92 7.99
CA ARG A 167 -3.47 9.29 8.84
C ARG A 167 -4.19 10.54 8.36
N THR A 168 -3.47 11.53 7.84
CA THR A 168 -4.10 12.79 7.43
C THR A 168 -4.08 12.97 5.90
N THR A 169 -5.05 13.72 5.38
CA THR A 169 -5.10 14.04 3.95
C THR A 169 -3.83 14.71 3.43
N ALA A 170 -3.23 15.60 4.24
CA ALA A 170 -1.98 16.27 3.87
C ALA A 170 -0.82 15.27 3.74
N LYS A 171 -0.66 14.36 4.71
CA LYS A 171 0.37 13.33 4.67
C LYS A 171 0.13 12.33 3.54
N ARG A 172 -1.11 11.84 3.38
CA ARG A 172 -1.46 10.96 2.24
C ARG A 172 -1.05 11.57 0.90
N LYS A 173 -1.35 12.85 0.66
CA LYS A 173 -0.95 13.54 -0.58
C LYS A 173 0.58 13.60 -0.76
N ARG A 174 1.32 13.83 0.30
CA ARG A 174 2.79 13.89 0.25
C ARG A 174 3.44 12.53 0.03
N VAL A 175 2.90 11.49 0.67
CA VAL A 175 3.32 10.10 0.44
C VAL A 175 2.97 9.70 -1.00
N ALA A 176 1.72 9.95 -1.44
CA ALA A 176 1.29 9.67 -2.81
C ALA A 176 2.18 10.37 -3.85
N ALA A 177 2.54 11.64 -3.64
CA ALA A 177 3.42 12.36 -4.56
C ALA A 177 4.80 11.68 -4.73
N ARG A 178 5.27 10.94 -3.72
CA ARG A 178 6.51 10.17 -3.83
C ARG A 178 6.28 8.83 -4.53
N VAL A 179 5.26 8.08 -4.12
CA VAL A 179 4.91 6.78 -4.71
C VAL A 179 4.52 6.95 -6.19
N ASN A 180 3.81 8.03 -6.53
CA ASN A 180 3.43 8.33 -7.90
C ASN A 180 4.62 8.47 -8.84
N ARG A 181 5.79 8.98 -8.38
CA ARG A 181 7.01 8.98 -9.21
C ARG A 181 7.52 7.56 -9.52
N TRP A 182 7.28 6.61 -8.64
CA TRP A 182 7.60 5.21 -8.93
C TRP A 182 6.61 4.61 -9.91
N ILE A 183 5.32 4.95 -9.78
CA ILE A 183 4.28 4.57 -10.75
C ILE A 183 4.58 5.19 -12.12
N ASP A 184 5.02 6.46 -12.18
CA ASP A 184 5.50 7.08 -13.42
C ASP A 184 6.64 6.29 -14.03
N GLY A 185 7.63 5.88 -13.24
CA GLY A 185 8.74 5.06 -13.69
C GLY A 185 8.31 3.68 -14.21
N CYS A 186 7.26 3.08 -13.66
CA CYS A 186 6.67 1.84 -14.18
C CYS A 186 6.05 2.07 -15.57
N ALA A 187 5.24 3.13 -15.72
CA ALA A 187 4.64 3.49 -17.00
C ALA A 187 5.70 3.80 -18.07
N ASP A 188 6.73 4.58 -17.72
CA ASP A 188 7.81 4.96 -18.64
C ASP A 188 8.64 3.76 -19.10
N LYS A 189 8.71 2.69 -18.30
CA LYS A 189 9.35 1.42 -18.67
C LYS A 189 8.48 0.50 -19.53
N GLY A 190 7.16 0.78 -19.63
CA GLY A 190 6.22 -0.03 -20.39
C GLY A 190 5.63 -1.22 -19.62
N PHE A 191 5.47 -1.10 -18.30
CA PHE A 191 4.61 -2.01 -17.56
C PHE A 191 3.14 -1.74 -17.88
N ASP A 192 2.28 -2.75 -17.73
CA ASP A 192 0.84 -2.68 -18.01
C ASP A 192 0.03 -2.33 -16.76
N ALA A 193 0.56 -2.68 -15.59
CA ALA A 193 -0.12 -2.50 -14.31
C ALA A 193 0.86 -2.20 -13.16
N VAL A 194 0.30 -1.75 -12.02
CA VAL A 194 1.03 -1.64 -10.76
C VAL A 194 0.39 -2.48 -9.66
N GLU A 195 1.24 -3.02 -8.79
CA GLU A 195 0.89 -3.74 -7.56
C GLU A 195 1.42 -2.93 -6.37
N PRO A 196 0.59 -2.06 -5.75
CA PRO A 196 0.98 -1.33 -4.54
C PRO A 196 0.92 -2.26 -3.33
N ASP A 197 2.08 -2.67 -2.83
CA ASP A 197 2.20 -3.61 -1.72
C ASP A 197 2.00 -2.95 -0.36
N ASN A 198 1.76 -3.82 0.63
CA ASN A 198 1.53 -3.48 2.02
C ASN A 198 0.24 -2.68 2.27
N TYR A 199 -0.80 -2.88 1.41
CA TYR A 199 -2.11 -2.24 1.59
C TYR A 199 -2.74 -2.57 2.96
N ASP A 200 -2.40 -3.71 3.54
CA ASP A 200 -2.81 -4.20 4.86
C ASP A 200 -1.99 -3.65 6.05
N SER A 201 -1.07 -2.71 5.84
CA SER A 201 -0.23 -2.12 6.90
C SER A 201 -1.02 -1.58 8.10
N TYR A 202 -2.30 -1.19 7.90
CA TYR A 202 -3.15 -0.75 9.00
C TYR A 202 -3.35 -1.84 10.06
N THR A 203 -3.32 -3.12 9.68
CA THR A 203 -3.46 -4.25 10.63
C THR A 203 -2.22 -4.42 11.52
N ARG A 204 -1.05 -3.97 11.05
CA ARG A 204 0.25 -4.04 11.74
C ARG A 204 0.67 -2.71 12.37
N SER A 205 -0.18 -1.68 12.27
CA SER A 205 0.12 -0.31 12.70
C SER A 205 -0.08 -0.06 14.21
N ARG A 206 -0.33 -1.07 15.02
CA ARG A 206 -0.70 -0.92 16.44
C ARG A 206 -1.94 -0.04 16.62
N ASN A 207 -2.94 -0.18 15.74
CA ASN A 207 -4.18 0.61 15.69
C ASN A 207 -3.97 2.12 15.43
N LEU A 208 -2.84 2.53 14.89
CA LEU A 208 -2.57 3.92 14.53
C LEU A 208 -3.08 4.29 13.14
N LEU A 209 -3.22 3.30 12.25
CA LEU A 209 -3.84 3.42 10.93
C LEU A 209 -5.14 2.63 10.89
N THR A 210 -6.05 3.05 10.04
CA THR A 210 -7.33 2.39 9.81
C THR A 210 -7.46 1.89 8.38
N ALA A 211 -8.37 0.93 8.13
CA ALA A 211 -8.75 0.52 6.79
C ALA A 211 -9.24 1.70 5.92
N ALA A 212 -9.88 2.69 6.56
CA ALA A 212 -10.31 3.93 5.88
C ALA A 212 -9.12 4.79 5.43
N ASP A 213 -8.05 4.89 6.24
CA ASP A 213 -6.82 5.58 5.84
C ASP A 213 -6.14 4.89 4.66
N ALA A 214 -6.03 3.57 4.72
CA ALA A 214 -5.48 2.76 3.64
C ALA A 214 -6.32 2.90 2.35
N THR A 215 -7.66 2.80 2.44
CA THR A 215 -8.55 2.98 1.29
C THR A 215 -8.45 4.39 0.70
N ALA A 216 -8.38 5.43 1.55
CA ALA A 216 -8.22 6.81 1.07
C ALA A 216 -6.86 7.03 0.40
N PHE A 217 -5.81 6.34 0.82
CA PHE A 217 -4.49 6.43 0.21
C PHE A 217 -4.43 5.69 -1.13
N ILE A 218 -4.88 4.42 -1.18
CA ILE A 218 -4.87 3.66 -2.43
C ILE A 218 -5.71 4.33 -3.52
N THR A 219 -6.81 5.03 -3.16
CA THR A 219 -7.62 5.81 -4.10
C THR A 219 -6.82 6.94 -4.79
N LEU A 220 -5.87 7.54 -4.09
CA LEU A 220 -4.98 8.54 -4.72
C LEU A 220 -4.02 7.89 -5.71
N LEU A 221 -3.51 6.69 -5.37
CA LEU A 221 -2.60 5.95 -6.24
C LEU A 221 -3.33 5.42 -7.48
N SER A 222 -4.56 4.91 -7.33
CA SER A 222 -5.34 4.38 -8.45
C SER A 222 -5.71 5.48 -9.46
N ALA A 223 -6.11 6.66 -8.98
CA ALA A 223 -6.38 7.80 -9.85
C ALA A 223 -5.13 8.21 -10.66
N HIS A 224 -3.93 8.12 -10.06
CA HIS A 224 -2.68 8.42 -10.74
C HIS A 224 -2.28 7.31 -11.73
N ALA A 225 -2.39 6.04 -11.33
CA ALA A 225 -2.10 4.90 -12.21
C ALA A 225 -2.96 4.93 -13.47
N HIS A 226 -4.26 5.17 -13.33
CA HIS A 226 -5.17 5.31 -14.46
C HIS A 226 -4.82 6.51 -15.37
N ALA A 227 -4.39 7.64 -14.80
CA ALA A 227 -3.90 8.78 -15.58
C ALA A 227 -2.63 8.45 -16.37
N ARG A 228 -1.85 7.44 -15.94
CA ARG A 228 -0.69 6.88 -16.62
C ARG A 228 -1.01 5.65 -17.48
N GLN A 229 -2.30 5.34 -17.66
CA GLN A 229 -2.79 4.18 -18.44
C GLN A 229 -2.34 2.82 -17.87
N LEU A 230 -2.05 2.74 -16.56
CA LEU A 230 -1.73 1.52 -15.85
C LEU A 230 -2.96 1.00 -15.11
N ALA A 231 -3.23 -0.30 -15.19
CA ALA A 231 -4.14 -0.95 -14.26
C ALA A 231 -3.51 -1.01 -12.86
N ILE A 232 -4.35 -1.14 -11.82
CA ILE A 232 -3.86 -1.16 -10.44
C ILE A 232 -4.48 -2.30 -9.66
N GLY A 233 -3.62 -3.10 -8.99
CA GLY A 233 -4.01 -4.25 -8.21
C GLY A 233 -4.32 -3.93 -6.75
N GLN A 234 -5.25 -4.69 -6.16
CA GLN A 234 -5.41 -4.80 -4.72
C GLN A 234 -4.47 -5.88 -4.19
N LYS A 235 -3.49 -5.50 -3.37
CA LYS A 235 -2.66 -6.49 -2.67
C LYS A 235 -3.36 -6.94 -1.40
N ASN A 236 -3.64 -8.25 -1.27
CA ASN A 236 -4.27 -8.83 -0.09
C ASN A 236 -5.55 -8.12 0.36
N THR A 237 -5.86 -8.13 1.68
CA THR A 237 -7.03 -7.43 2.27
C THR A 237 -8.38 -7.90 1.73
N ALA A 238 -8.66 -9.22 1.81
CA ALA A 238 -9.91 -9.81 1.32
C ALA A 238 -11.16 -9.10 1.84
N GLU A 239 -11.12 -8.58 3.08
CA GLU A 239 -12.19 -7.82 3.73
C GLU A 239 -12.49 -6.48 3.04
N LEU A 240 -11.53 -5.93 2.28
CA LEU A 240 -11.72 -4.68 1.53
C LEU A 240 -12.06 -4.90 0.06
N ALA A 241 -12.08 -6.14 -0.44
CA ALA A 241 -12.33 -6.45 -1.85
C ALA A 241 -13.66 -5.87 -2.35
N GLY A 242 -14.68 -5.81 -1.48
CA GLY A 242 -15.97 -5.18 -1.80
C GLY A 242 -15.89 -3.67 -2.08
N LEU A 243 -14.80 -3.01 -1.69
CA LEU A 243 -14.58 -1.58 -1.93
C LEU A 243 -13.84 -1.27 -3.23
N ARG A 244 -13.46 -2.30 -4.03
CA ARG A 244 -12.62 -2.15 -5.22
C ARG A 244 -13.06 -1.02 -6.16
N LYS A 245 -14.36 -0.94 -6.46
CA LYS A 245 -14.90 0.10 -7.37
C LYS A 245 -14.74 1.51 -6.80
N ARG A 246 -14.94 1.67 -5.49
CA ARG A 246 -14.77 2.96 -4.80
C ARG A 246 -13.30 3.35 -4.74
N ALA A 247 -12.41 2.40 -4.54
CA ALA A 247 -10.97 2.62 -4.50
C ALA A 247 -10.34 2.72 -5.90
N GLY A 248 -11.07 2.37 -6.96
CA GLY A 248 -10.56 2.37 -8.34
C GLY A 248 -9.58 1.25 -8.61
N LEU A 249 -9.80 0.04 -8.04
CA LEU A 249 -8.92 -1.11 -8.20
C LEU A 249 -9.46 -2.06 -9.27
N ASP A 250 -8.59 -2.60 -10.11
CA ASP A 250 -8.92 -3.30 -11.35
C ASP A 250 -8.81 -4.81 -11.23
N PHE A 251 -7.83 -5.31 -10.49
CA PHE A 251 -7.57 -6.73 -10.29
C PHE A 251 -7.07 -6.98 -8.86
N ALA A 252 -6.89 -8.24 -8.48
CA ALA A 252 -6.31 -8.60 -7.18
C ALA A 252 -4.98 -9.34 -7.33
N VAL A 253 -4.07 -9.06 -6.40
CA VAL A 253 -2.87 -9.84 -6.12
C VAL A 253 -3.04 -10.41 -4.72
N ALA A 254 -3.34 -11.69 -4.65
CA ALA A 254 -3.64 -12.38 -3.41
C ALA A 254 -2.49 -13.31 -3.03
N GLU A 255 -2.07 -13.27 -1.78
CA GLU A 255 -1.13 -14.23 -1.22
C GLU A 255 -1.87 -15.17 -0.28
N GLU A 256 -1.65 -16.47 -0.48
CA GLU A 256 -2.20 -17.54 0.34
C GLU A 256 -3.75 -17.57 0.40
N CYS A 257 -4.42 -17.09 -0.67
CA CYS A 257 -5.88 -17.08 -0.66
C CYS A 257 -6.50 -18.49 -0.59
N GLY A 258 -5.83 -19.50 -1.14
CA GLY A 258 -6.22 -20.91 -0.98
C GLY A 258 -5.93 -21.45 0.41
N GLU A 259 -4.77 -21.09 0.99
CA GLU A 259 -4.43 -21.49 2.35
C GLU A 259 -5.49 -21.01 3.36
N TYR A 260 -5.99 -19.77 3.21
CA TYR A 260 -6.94 -19.13 4.13
C TYR A 260 -8.40 -19.16 3.69
N ASP A 261 -8.72 -19.83 2.58
CA ASP A 261 -10.09 -19.93 2.02
C ASP A 261 -10.69 -18.56 1.61
N GLU A 262 -9.86 -17.64 1.11
CA GLU A 262 -10.25 -16.28 0.74
C GLU A 262 -10.39 -16.06 -0.78
N CYS A 263 -9.91 -16.98 -1.64
CA CYS A 263 -9.91 -16.82 -3.10
C CYS A 263 -11.29 -16.47 -3.67
N GLY A 264 -12.37 -17.02 -3.10
CA GLY A 264 -13.73 -16.74 -3.56
C GLY A 264 -14.16 -15.27 -3.34
N LEU A 265 -13.62 -14.59 -2.33
CA LEU A 265 -13.89 -13.16 -2.09
C LEU A 265 -13.28 -12.30 -3.19
N TYR A 266 -12.01 -12.56 -3.55
CA TYR A 266 -11.32 -11.87 -4.62
C TYR A 266 -11.92 -12.19 -5.98
N ALA A 267 -12.16 -13.49 -6.29
CA ALA A 267 -12.76 -13.92 -7.55
C ALA A 267 -14.09 -13.21 -7.82
N LYS A 268 -14.98 -13.16 -6.81
CA LYS A 268 -16.26 -12.46 -6.89
C LYS A 268 -16.10 -10.95 -7.06
N ALA A 269 -15.16 -10.33 -6.33
CA ALA A 269 -15.00 -8.89 -6.34
C ALA A 269 -14.35 -8.39 -7.63
N PHE A 270 -13.43 -9.14 -8.22
CA PHE A 270 -12.62 -8.76 -9.38
C PHE A 270 -12.96 -9.51 -10.67
N ASP A 271 -14.12 -10.18 -10.71
CA ASP A 271 -14.58 -10.90 -11.89
C ASP A 271 -13.51 -11.86 -12.43
N ASP A 272 -12.92 -12.68 -11.52
CA ASP A 272 -11.83 -13.63 -11.73
C ASP A 272 -10.47 -13.04 -12.17
N ARG A 273 -10.31 -11.71 -12.20
CA ARG A 273 -9.01 -11.07 -12.46
C ARG A 273 -8.17 -11.08 -11.19
N VAL A 274 -7.65 -12.25 -10.87
CA VAL A 274 -6.87 -12.53 -9.67
C VAL A 274 -5.61 -13.27 -10.06
N VAL A 275 -4.46 -12.76 -9.62
CA VAL A 275 -3.21 -13.52 -9.53
C VAL A 275 -3.03 -13.95 -8.08
N ASP A 276 -2.79 -15.24 -7.86
CA ASP A 276 -2.69 -15.86 -6.55
C ASP A 276 -1.30 -16.47 -6.35
N ILE A 277 -0.67 -16.11 -5.25
CA ILE A 277 0.64 -16.61 -4.83
C ILE A 277 0.47 -17.46 -3.58
N GLU A 278 0.75 -18.75 -3.69
CA GLU A 278 0.75 -19.66 -2.57
C GLU A 278 2.17 -19.95 -2.11
N TYR A 279 2.38 -20.12 -0.80
CA TYR A 279 3.70 -20.45 -0.25
C TYR A 279 3.79 -21.90 0.26
N THR A 280 2.67 -22.62 0.27
CA THR A 280 2.60 -24.02 0.68
C THR A 280 2.01 -24.91 -0.40
N ASP A 281 2.38 -26.21 -0.41
CA ASP A 281 1.72 -27.18 -1.30
C ASP A 281 0.25 -27.38 -0.94
N ARG A 282 -0.13 -27.14 0.31
CA ARG A 282 -1.53 -27.23 0.75
C ARG A 282 -2.34 -26.09 0.15
N GLY A 283 -1.86 -24.86 0.27
CA GLY A 283 -2.50 -23.69 -0.32
C GLY A 283 -2.66 -23.85 -1.83
N LEU A 284 -1.57 -24.20 -2.54
CA LEU A 284 -1.62 -24.46 -3.98
C LEU A 284 -2.69 -25.49 -4.36
N ARG A 285 -2.74 -26.64 -3.65
CA ARG A 285 -3.76 -27.67 -3.94
C ARG A 285 -5.17 -27.15 -3.69
N LYS A 286 -5.41 -26.39 -2.61
CA LYS A 286 -6.73 -25.81 -2.30
C LYS A 286 -7.14 -24.79 -3.35
N ALA A 287 -6.27 -23.85 -3.68
CA ALA A 287 -6.52 -22.83 -4.70
C ALA A 287 -6.80 -23.48 -6.06
N CYS A 288 -5.94 -24.43 -6.50
CA CYS A 288 -6.11 -25.12 -7.77
C CYS A 288 -7.36 -26.01 -7.82
N SER A 289 -7.74 -26.67 -6.71
CA SER A 289 -8.95 -27.50 -6.68
C SER A 289 -10.23 -26.69 -6.84
N ALA A 290 -10.27 -25.50 -6.26
CA ALA A 290 -11.49 -24.67 -6.24
C ALA A 290 -11.53 -23.63 -7.38
N PHE A 291 -10.38 -23.16 -7.84
CA PHE A 291 -10.27 -22.02 -8.75
C PHE A 291 -9.23 -22.20 -9.87
N GLY A 292 -8.66 -23.41 -10.04
CA GLY A 292 -7.55 -23.63 -10.95
C GLY A 292 -7.90 -23.51 -12.45
N ASP A 293 -9.17 -23.39 -12.80
CA ASP A 293 -9.69 -23.11 -14.15
C ASP A 293 -10.14 -21.65 -14.33
N ARG A 294 -9.99 -20.82 -13.30
CA ARG A 294 -10.47 -19.43 -13.27
C ARG A 294 -9.39 -18.41 -12.94
N LEU A 295 -8.52 -18.70 -11.98
CA LEU A 295 -7.51 -17.79 -11.48
C LEU A 295 -6.12 -18.14 -12.00
N SER A 296 -5.22 -17.15 -11.96
CA SER A 296 -3.80 -17.28 -12.31
C SER A 296 -3.02 -17.61 -11.05
N ILE A 297 -2.65 -18.89 -10.84
CA ILE A 297 -2.12 -19.39 -9.57
C ILE A 297 -0.68 -19.87 -9.73
N VAL A 298 0.19 -19.46 -8.80
CA VAL A 298 1.56 -19.94 -8.68
C VAL A 298 1.94 -20.19 -7.22
N ARG A 299 2.69 -21.26 -6.94
CA ARG A 299 3.40 -21.41 -5.67
C ARG A 299 4.82 -20.90 -5.80
N ARG A 300 5.24 -20.08 -4.83
CA ARG A 300 6.60 -19.59 -4.67
C ARG A 300 7.16 -19.95 -3.29
N ASP A 301 8.45 -19.77 -3.11
CA ASP A 301 9.05 -19.61 -1.79
C ASP A 301 8.74 -18.22 -1.22
N VAL A 302 8.77 -18.07 0.11
CA VAL A 302 8.39 -16.82 0.80
C VAL A 302 9.30 -15.63 0.43
N LEU A 303 10.56 -15.88 0.10
CA LEU A 303 11.51 -14.84 -0.30
C LEU A 303 11.44 -14.51 -1.79
N VAL A 304 10.61 -15.22 -2.54
CA VAL A 304 10.46 -15.07 -4.00
C VAL A 304 11.82 -15.10 -4.70
N SER A 305 12.65 -16.08 -4.31
CA SER A 305 14.03 -16.26 -4.76
C SER A 305 14.14 -16.48 -6.28
N THR A 306 15.33 -16.30 -6.84
CA THR A 306 15.58 -16.49 -8.27
C THR A 306 16.04 -17.93 -8.59
N PRO A 307 15.90 -18.42 -9.84
CA PRO A 307 16.46 -19.70 -10.24
C PRO A 307 17.97 -19.76 -9.98
N GLY A 308 18.40 -20.78 -9.26
CA GLY A 308 19.80 -20.94 -8.81
C GLY A 308 19.98 -20.72 -7.32
N ASP A 309 19.07 -20.06 -6.66
CA ASP A 309 19.04 -19.97 -5.21
C ASP A 309 18.57 -21.32 -4.60
N ALA A 310 19.15 -21.70 -3.45
CA ALA A 310 18.85 -22.99 -2.81
C ALA A 310 17.38 -23.15 -2.41
N ASP A 311 16.74 -22.03 -2.05
CA ASP A 311 15.36 -22.00 -1.58
C ASP A 311 14.33 -21.74 -2.71
N TYR A 312 14.78 -21.60 -3.96
CA TYR A 312 13.90 -21.31 -5.08
C TYR A 312 12.81 -22.37 -5.25
N VAL A 313 11.59 -21.91 -5.21
CA VAL A 313 10.42 -22.70 -5.52
C VAL A 313 9.54 -21.97 -6.52
N ARG A 314 9.20 -22.63 -7.61
CA ARG A 314 8.11 -22.26 -8.51
C ARG A 314 7.36 -23.52 -8.91
N ARG A 315 6.07 -23.58 -8.58
CA ARG A 315 5.17 -24.65 -8.98
C ARG A 315 3.85 -24.07 -9.47
N THR A 316 3.32 -24.66 -10.50
CA THR A 316 1.96 -24.43 -10.99
C THR A 316 1.19 -25.74 -10.90
N ARG A 317 -0.07 -25.74 -11.29
CA ARG A 317 -0.91 -26.95 -11.35
C ARG A 317 -0.27 -28.03 -12.23
#